data_b3c9d4baf1587d15fdb897f1a9762d9c
#
_entry.id   b3c9d4baf1587d15fdb897f1a9762d9c
#
_cell.length_a   1.000
_cell.length_b   1.000
_cell.length_c   1.000
_cell.angle_alpha   90.00
_cell.angle_beta   90.00
_cell.angle_gamma   90.00
#
_symmetry.space_group_name_H-M   'P 1'
#
loop_
_entity.id
_entity.type
_entity.pdbx_description
1 polymer ?
#
loop_
_entity_poly.entity_id
_entity_poly.type
_entity_poly.pdbx_seq_one_letter_code
_entity_poly.pdbx_strand_id
1 'polypeptide(L)'
;LKYISYICEKSRIEKSRNMNNPFKFGTIVDGEYFTDRVAEQEKVREILASENHLILISPRRFGKTSLVQKVTKGLSRPVFQLNLQLVTGTADFAARLLWIMLQQYPKERLKHLITHFRFIPTISTNPMTDGIEVSFQPSMDGFILLEDVFTLIDKLGMKNPHKKPIVVLDEFQEIRTLDKNLDKKLRSILQTYNHANYIFLGSQESMMQEIFEKKKSPFYHFGYLMKLGKIPQDNFYEFLKNGFLLLGEDMDAETIGRSILSFTNCHPYYTQQLAYQTWNNWKQNGYSDTLVETAITELTHVHDMDYERLWSTFNKTDKKVLIGLTMQMGTPSSLPFLQAVGIDSPSTAFSSLKRLGQQGYVIRNEGYELDDPFFRRWIEVKREGR
;
A
#
# COMPACT_ATOMS: atom_id res chain seq x y z
N LEU A 1 -39.27 -27.40 -23.89
CA LEU A 1 -38.92 -26.16 -23.18
C LEU A 1 -38.04 -26.42 -21.93
N LYS A 2 -38.41 -27.31 -20.99
CA LYS A 2 -37.61 -27.64 -19.81
C LYS A 2 -36.19 -28.23 -20.12
N TYR A 3 -36.05 -29.00 -21.21
CA TYR A 3 -34.78 -29.59 -21.60
C TYR A 3 -33.82 -28.56 -22.24
N ILE A 4 -34.35 -27.61 -22.98
CA ILE A 4 -33.58 -26.50 -23.58
C ILE A 4 -33.10 -25.54 -22.46
N SER A 5 -33.95 -25.23 -21.47
CA SER A 5 -33.60 -24.46 -20.29
C SER A 5 -32.45 -25.11 -19.52
N TYR A 6 -32.54 -26.42 -19.29
CA TYR A 6 -31.50 -27.19 -18.58
C TYR A 6 -30.13 -27.20 -19.33
N ILE A 7 -30.13 -27.33 -20.66
CA ILE A 7 -28.91 -27.29 -21.47
C ILE A 7 -28.32 -25.87 -21.50
N CYS A 8 -29.13 -24.83 -21.61
CA CYS A 8 -28.68 -23.43 -21.53
C CYS A 8 -28.05 -23.14 -20.15
N GLU A 9 -28.69 -23.58 -19.08
CA GLU A 9 -28.21 -23.41 -17.72
C GLU A 9 -26.87 -24.16 -17.48
N LYS A 10 -26.75 -25.37 -17.96
CA LYS A 10 -25.52 -26.18 -17.87
C LYS A 10 -24.36 -25.58 -18.68
N SER A 11 -24.65 -25.12 -19.91
CA SER A 11 -23.61 -24.45 -20.72
C SER A 11 -23.19 -23.07 -20.15
N ARG A 12 -24.11 -22.36 -19.48
CA ARG A 12 -23.87 -21.10 -18.77
C ARG A 12 -22.98 -21.31 -17.54
N ILE A 13 -23.28 -22.36 -16.74
CA ILE A 13 -22.49 -22.76 -15.57
C ILE A 13 -21.07 -23.24 -16.01
N GLU A 14 -20.93 -23.96 -17.09
CA GLU A 14 -19.63 -24.37 -17.63
C GLU A 14 -18.81 -23.17 -18.15
N LYS A 15 -19.48 -22.18 -18.77
CA LYS A 15 -18.83 -20.95 -19.26
C LYS A 15 -18.36 -20.07 -18.10
N SER A 16 -19.16 -19.93 -17.05
CA SER A 16 -18.76 -19.18 -15.85
C SER A 16 -17.67 -19.88 -15.02
N ARG A 17 -17.65 -21.23 -15.02
CA ARG A 17 -16.59 -22.01 -14.38
C ARG A 17 -15.19 -21.80 -14.98
N ASN A 18 -15.10 -21.42 -16.25
CA ASN A 18 -13.84 -21.12 -16.93
C ASN A 18 -13.41 -19.65 -16.83
N MET A 19 -14.20 -18.78 -16.23
CA MET A 19 -13.83 -17.36 -16.05
C MET A 19 -12.82 -17.17 -14.93
N ASN A 20 -11.84 -16.30 -15.17
CA ASN A 20 -10.92 -15.89 -14.14
C ASN A 20 -11.61 -14.99 -13.12
N ASN A 21 -11.21 -15.11 -11.87
CA ASN A 21 -11.71 -14.24 -10.80
C ASN A 21 -11.31 -12.78 -11.08
N PRO A 22 -12.26 -11.83 -11.19
CA PRO A 22 -11.99 -10.43 -11.49
C PRO A 22 -11.44 -9.64 -10.29
N PHE A 23 -11.37 -10.24 -9.12
CA PHE A 23 -10.88 -9.61 -7.90
C PHE A 23 -9.46 -10.09 -7.60
N LYS A 24 -8.62 -9.19 -7.12
CA LYS A 24 -7.19 -9.47 -6.86
C LYS A 24 -6.70 -8.72 -5.62
N PHE A 25 -6.01 -9.43 -4.75
CA PHE A 25 -5.44 -8.88 -3.52
C PHE A 25 -4.04 -9.45 -3.25
N GLY A 26 -3.30 -8.87 -2.29
CA GLY A 26 -1.99 -9.35 -1.88
C GLY A 26 -0.84 -9.03 -2.84
N THR A 27 -1.13 -8.45 -3.99
CA THR A 27 -0.15 -8.03 -4.99
C THR A 27 -0.46 -6.63 -5.50
N ILE A 28 0.45 -6.06 -6.29
CA ILE A 28 0.18 -4.80 -6.98
C ILE A 28 -0.93 -5.04 -8.01
N VAL A 29 -1.98 -4.24 -7.94
CA VAL A 29 -3.12 -4.32 -8.87
C VAL A 29 -2.96 -3.33 -10.01
N ASP A 30 -3.26 -3.77 -11.23
CA ASP A 30 -3.28 -2.94 -12.44
C ASP A 30 -4.35 -3.44 -13.42
N GLY A 31 -4.47 -2.78 -14.58
CA GLY A 31 -5.44 -3.16 -15.61
C GLY A 31 -6.87 -3.10 -15.09
N GLU A 32 -7.61 -4.17 -15.32
CA GLU A 32 -9.02 -4.36 -14.93
C GLU A 32 -9.22 -4.59 -13.43
N TYR A 33 -8.17 -5.01 -12.73
CA TYR A 33 -8.19 -5.20 -11.26
C TYR A 33 -8.05 -3.90 -10.48
N PHE A 34 -7.65 -2.81 -11.16
CA PHE A 34 -7.48 -1.50 -10.54
C PHE A 34 -8.79 -0.72 -10.65
N THR A 35 -9.38 -0.38 -9.51
CA THR A 35 -10.62 0.39 -9.48
C THR A 35 -10.40 1.82 -9.04
N ASP A 36 -11.15 2.74 -9.67
CA ASP A 36 -11.28 4.15 -9.32
C ASP A 36 -9.96 4.94 -9.22
N ARG A 37 -9.87 5.84 -8.27
CA ARG A 37 -8.73 6.73 -8.05
C ARG A 37 -8.49 7.71 -9.23
N VAL A 38 -9.54 8.06 -9.99
CA VAL A 38 -9.40 8.91 -11.17
C VAL A 38 -8.86 10.28 -10.78
N ALA A 39 -9.42 10.88 -9.73
CA ALA A 39 -8.98 12.19 -9.23
C ALA A 39 -7.54 12.15 -8.71
N GLU A 40 -7.20 11.09 -7.96
CA GLU A 40 -5.84 10.91 -7.46
C GLU A 40 -4.84 10.63 -8.59
N GLN A 41 -5.23 9.85 -9.61
CA GLN A 41 -4.40 9.62 -10.79
C GLN A 41 -4.12 10.93 -11.55
N GLU A 42 -5.15 11.78 -11.75
CA GLU A 42 -4.99 13.08 -12.40
C GLU A 42 -4.09 14.00 -11.58
N LYS A 43 -4.29 14.04 -10.26
CA LYS A 43 -3.45 14.86 -9.39
C LYS A 43 -1.99 14.42 -9.41
N VAL A 44 -1.72 13.11 -9.41
CA VAL A 44 -0.36 12.59 -9.55
C VAL A 44 0.25 12.98 -10.90
N ARG A 45 -0.51 12.88 -12.02
CA ARG A 45 -0.03 13.32 -13.34
C ARG A 45 0.29 14.80 -13.37
N GLU A 46 -0.58 15.65 -12.82
CA GLU A 46 -0.37 17.09 -12.71
C GLU A 46 0.93 17.42 -11.96
N ILE A 47 1.15 16.79 -10.81
CA ILE A 47 2.37 17.00 -10.01
C ILE A 47 3.61 16.55 -10.79
N LEU A 48 3.56 15.40 -11.44
CA LEU A 48 4.69 14.87 -12.21
C LEU A 48 4.95 15.64 -13.52
N ALA A 49 3.97 16.37 -14.03
CA ALA A 49 4.13 17.28 -15.15
C ALA A 49 4.80 18.60 -14.74
N SER A 50 4.77 18.95 -13.47
CA SER A 50 5.42 20.11 -12.89
C SER A 50 6.83 19.78 -12.36
N GLU A 51 7.49 20.74 -11.74
CA GLU A 51 8.76 20.54 -11.04
C GLU A 51 8.59 20.09 -9.58
N ASN A 52 7.36 19.93 -9.14
CA ASN A 52 7.06 19.55 -7.77
C ASN A 52 7.29 18.04 -7.52
N HIS A 53 7.43 17.70 -6.26
CA HIS A 53 7.55 16.34 -5.76
C HIS A 53 6.24 15.90 -5.10
N LEU A 54 6.00 14.59 -5.07
CA LEU A 54 4.81 14.01 -4.44
C LEU A 54 5.17 13.32 -3.13
N ILE A 55 4.41 13.62 -2.10
CA ILE A 55 4.44 12.91 -0.81
C ILE A 55 3.09 12.22 -0.67
N LEU A 56 3.05 10.89 -0.72
CA LEU A 56 1.82 10.09 -0.66
C LEU A 56 1.79 9.28 0.63
N ILE A 57 0.87 9.64 1.51
CA ILE A 57 0.71 9.03 2.83
C ILE A 57 -0.62 8.28 2.88
N SER A 58 -0.59 7.05 3.34
CA SER A 58 -1.81 6.29 3.70
C SER A 58 -1.44 5.07 4.53
N PRO A 59 -2.37 4.46 5.25
CA PRO A 59 -2.14 3.18 5.89
C PRO A 59 -1.64 2.11 4.92
N ARG A 60 -1.16 1.00 5.44
CA ARG A 60 -0.76 -0.16 4.63
C ARG A 60 -1.95 -0.67 3.80
N ARG A 61 -1.67 -1.28 2.64
CA ARG A 61 -2.68 -1.94 1.80
C ARG A 61 -3.77 -1.03 1.20
N PHE A 62 -3.57 0.31 1.21
CA PHE A 62 -4.49 1.28 0.60
C PHE A 62 -4.23 1.54 -0.90
N GLY A 63 -3.25 0.85 -1.49
CA GLY A 63 -3.00 0.91 -2.92
C GLY A 63 -2.07 2.01 -3.39
N LYS A 64 -1.24 2.62 -2.50
CA LYS A 64 -0.22 3.65 -2.86
C LYS A 64 0.64 3.24 -4.06
N THR A 65 1.28 2.08 -3.93
CA THR A 65 2.22 1.56 -4.93
C THR A 65 1.50 1.27 -6.25
N SER A 66 0.28 0.70 -6.19
CA SER A 66 -0.55 0.44 -7.37
C SER A 66 -0.94 1.73 -8.09
N LEU A 67 -1.35 2.79 -7.36
CA LEU A 67 -1.67 4.09 -7.91
C LEU A 67 -0.47 4.70 -8.64
N VAL A 68 0.68 4.74 -7.98
CA VAL A 68 1.91 5.32 -8.57
C VAL A 68 2.34 4.54 -9.80
N GLN A 69 2.33 3.20 -9.76
CA GLN A 69 2.68 2.39 -10.92
C GLN A 69 1.68 2.56 -12.07
N LYS A 70 0.37 2.63 -11.79
CA LYS A 70 -0.65 2.89 -12.81
C LYS A 70 -0.40 4.18 -13.57
N VAL A 71 -0.09 5.26 -12.84
CA VAL A 71 0.20 6.57 -13.44
C VAL A 71 1.52 6.57 -14.18
N THR A 72 2.59 6.05 -13.55
CA THR A 72 3.95 6.13 -14.12
C THR A 72 4.14 5.25 -15.35
N LYS A 73 3.49 4.08 -15.42
CA LYS A 73 3.48 3.22 -16.63
C LYS A 73 2.98 3.98 -17.88
N GLY A 74 2.06 4.95 -17.70
CA GLY A 74 1.52 5.76 -18.81
C GLY A 74 2.40 6.92 -19.24
N LEU A 75 3.50 7.22 -18.55
CA LEU A 75 4.27 8.46 -18.77
C LEU A 75 5.53 8.25 -19.62
N SER A 76 5.82 7.21 -20.28
CA SER A 76 7.03 7.01 -21.12
C SER A 76 8.32 7.67 -20.55
N ARG A 77 8.46 7.71 -19.22
CA ARG A 77 9.58 8.28 -18.46
C ARG A 77 10.29 7.17 -17.68
N PRO A 78 11.63 7.27 -17.46
CA PRO A 78 12.33 6.30 -16.61
C PRO A 78 11.81 6.40 -15.16
N VAL A 79 11.54 5.24 -14.53
CA VAL A 79 11.03 5.17 -13.15
C VAL A 79 11.96 4.29 -12.32
N PHE A 80 12.58 4.88 -11.30
CA PHE A 80 13.47 4.18 -10.37
C PHE A 80 12.75 4.03 -9.04
N GLN A 81 12.16 2.86 -8.81
CA GLN A 81 11.41 2.57 -7.59
C GLN A 81 12.22 1.71 -6.64
N LEU A 82 12.41 2.18 -5.42
CA LEU A 82 13.13 1.49 -4.35
C LEU A 82 12.28 1.48 -3.07
N ASN A 83 12.15 0.29 -2.46
CA ASN A 83 11.56 0.14 -1.13
C ASN A 83 12.67 0.24 -0.08
N LEU A 84 12.59 1.24 0.79
CA LEU A 84 13.62 1.51 1.81
C LEU A 84 13.63 0.49 2.97
N GLN A 85 12.57 -0.30 3.15
CA GLN A 85 12.59 -1.43 4.11
C GLN A 85 13.63 -2.51 3.74
N LEU A 86 14.00 -2.59 2.48
CA LEU A 86 14.97 -3.58 1.99
C LEU A 86 16.42 -3.08 2.08
N VAL A 87 16.62 -1.84 2.50
CA VAL A 87 17.91 -1.16 2.53
C VAL A 87 18.54 -1.29 3.92
N THR A 88 19.82 -1.67 3.98
CA THR A 88 20.52 -1.93 5.24
C THR A 88 21.45 -0.78 5.67
N GLY A 89 21.66 0.21 4.79
CA GLY A 89 22.48 1.39 5.09
C GLY A 89 22.69 2.27 3.85
N THR A 90 23.38 3.38 4.01
CA THR A 90 23.53 4.41 2.96
C THR A 90 24.24 3.90 1.71
N ALA A 91 25.26 3.06 1.86
CA ALA A 91 25.97 2.44 0.74
C ALA A 91 25.10 1.43 -0.02
N ASP A 92 24.31 0.62 0.69
CA ASP A 92 23.32 -0.31 0.09
C ASP A 92 22.22 0.46 -0.63
N PHE A 93 21.79 1.60 -0.09
CA PHE A 93 20.84 2.50 -0.79
C PHE A 93 21.40 2.92 -2.16
N ALA A 94 22.63 3.41 -2.19
CA ALA A 94 23.28 3.83 -3.42
C ALA A 94 23.41 2.65 -4.43
N ALA A 95 23.86 1.49 -3.95
CA ALA A 95 24.05 0.30 -4.77
C ALA A 95 22.73 -0.18 -5.41
N ARG A 96 21.66 -0.30 -4.61
CA ARG A 96 20.35 -0.72 -5.09
C ARG A 96 19.73 0.26 -6.09
N LEU A 97 19.84 1.56 -5.81
CA LEU A 97 19.33 2.58 -6.72
C LEU A 97 20.09 2.56 -8.05
N LEU A 98 21.41 2.45 -8.02
CA LEU A 98 22.23 2.29 -9.23
C LEU A 98 21.90 1.00 -9.99
N TRP A 99 21.67 -0.10 -9.27
CA TRP A 99 21.23 -1.38 -9.88
C TRP A 99 19.91 -1.22 -10.63
N ILE A 100 18.90 -0.56 -10.05
CA ILE A 100 17.61 -0.29 -10.69
C ILE A 100 17.81 0.54 -11.97
N MET A 101 18.70 1.52 -11.95
CA MET A 101 19.01 2.32 -13.13
C MET A 101 19.65 1.50 -14.24
N LEU A 102 20.59 0.59 -13.90
CA LEU A 102 21.26 -0.29 -14.86
C LEU A 102 20.31 -1.29 -15.54
N GLN A 103 19.19 -1.62 -14.91
CA GLN A 103 18.13 -2.45 -15.53
C GLN A 103 17.36 -1.71 -16.63
N GLN A 104 17.29 -0.38 -16.57
CA GLN A 104 16.48 0.44 -17.49
C GLN A 104 17.31 1.11 -18.60
N TYR A 105 18.60 1.22 -18.40
CA TYR A 105 19.50 1.85 -19.38
C TYR A 105 20.54 0.87 -19.92
N PRO A 106 20.88 0.96 -21.23
CA PRO A 106 22.00 0.19 -21.77
C PRO A 106 23.28 0.40 -20.95
N LYS A 107 23.97 -0.69 -20.64
CA LYS A 107 25.19 -0.68 -19.80
C LYS A 107 26.23 0.32 -20.31
N GLU A 108 26.40 0.38 -21.63
CA GLU A 108 27.39 1.24 -22.31
C GLU A 108 27.10 2.71 -22.05
N ARG A 109 25.82 3.12 -22.04
CA ARG A 109 25.42 4.51 -21.81
C ARG A 109 25.68 4.96 -20.38
N LEU A 110 25.43 4.09 -19.40
CA LEU A 110 25.70 4.39 -17.99
C LEU A 110 27.17 4.21 -17.63
N LYS A 111 27.87 3.25 -18.27
CA LYS A 111 29.28 3.00 -18.01
C LYS A 111 30.14 4.24 -18.12
N HIS A 112 29.95 5.04 -19.18
CA HIS A 112 30.67 6.32 -19.37
C HIS A 112 30.34 7.34 -18.27
N LEU A 113 29.11 7.37 -17.75
CA LEU A 113 28.71 8.30 -16.69
C LEU A 113 29.21 7.87 -15.30
N ILE A 114 29.28 6.56 -15.07
CA ILE A 114 29.78 5.97 -13.83
C ILE A 114 31.31 6.18 -13.66
N THR A 115 32.06 6.33 -14.75
CA THR A 115 33.50 6.66 -14.66
C THR A 115 33.79 8.00 -13.97
N HIS A 116 32.77 8.87 -13.84
CA HIS A 116 32.86 10.14 -13.13
C HIS A 116 32.50 10.03 -11.64
N PHE A 117 32.17 8.84 -11.14
CA PHE A 117 31.93 8.65 -9.72
C PHE A 117 33.25 8.81 -8.96
N ARG A 118 33.19 9.42 -7.78
CA ARG A 118 34.34 9.53 -6.87
C ARG A 118 34.83 8.13 -6.43
N PHE A 119 33.89 7.18 -6.32
CA PHE A 119 34.18 5.78 -6.08
C PHE A 119 33.48 4.90 -7.11
N ILE A 120 34.28 4.28 -7.97
CA ILE A 120 33.75 3.43 -9.07
C ILE A 120 33.13 2.16 -8.48
N PRO A 121 31.86 1.86 -8.77
CA PRO A 121 31.23 0.63 -8.33
C PRO A 121 31.81 -0.59 -9.05
N THR A 122 31.85 -1.71 -8.35
CA THR A 122 32.05 -3.01 -9.00
C THR A 122 30.71 -3.49 -9.58
N ILE A 123 30.66 -3.67 -10.89
CA ILE A 123 29.50 -4.19 -11.60
C ILE A 123 29.88 -5.55 -12.15
N SER A 124 29.27 -6.60 -11.61
CA SER A 124 29.46 -8.00 -12.02
C SER A 124 28.17 -8.59 -12.55
N THR A 125 28.28 -9.67 -13.32
CA THR A 125 27.12 -10.49 -13.70
C THR A 125 27.13 -11.74 -12.83
N ASN A 126 25.98 -12.05 -12.24
CA ASN A 126 25.83 -13.29 -11.49
C ASN A 126 25.65 -14.44 -12.50
N PRO A 127 26.57 -15.42 -12.54
CA PRO A 127 26.52 -16.51 -13.53
C PRO A 127 25.30 -17.44 -13.38
N MET A 128 24.66 -17.44 -12.20
CA MET A 128 23.52 -18.31 -11.91
C MET A 128 22.18 -17.68 -12.29
N THR A 129 22.10 -16.34 -12.31
CA THR A 129 20.83 -15.62 -12.55
C THR A 129 20.85 -14.72 -13.77
N ASP A 130 21.98 -14.66 -14.50
CA ASP A 130 22.27 -13.66 -15.56
C ASP A 130 22.00 -12.21 -15.12
N GLY A 131 21.82 -12.00 -13.80
CA GLY A 131 21.54 -10.72 -13.19
C GLY A 131 22.78 -9.85 -13.04
N ILE A 132 22.57 -8.54 -13.01
CA ILE A 132 23.60 -7.56 -12.69
C ILE A 132 23.70 -7.46 -11.17
N GLU A 133 24.90 -7.47 -10.64
CA GLU A 133 25.21 -7.14 -9.24
C GLU A 133 26.00 -5.84 -9.19
N VAL A 134 25.65 -4.97 -8.24
CA VAL A 134 26.33 -3.71 -7.98
C VAL A 134 26.80 -3.72 -6.54
N SER A 135 28.08 -3.49 -6.35
CA SER A 135 28.65 -3.36 -5.02
C SER A 135 29.67 -2.22 -4.97
N PHE A 136 29.88 -1.70 -3.76
CA PHE A 136 30.93 -0.75 -3.45
C PHE A 136 31.87 -1.38 -2.40
N GLN A 137 33.10 -0.89 -2.33
CA GLN A 137 34.02 -1.34 -1.29
C GLN A 137 33.48 -0.95 0.11
N PRO A 138 33.54 -1.84 1.10
CA PRO A 138 32.93 -1.60 2.44
C PRO A 138 33.47 -0.38 3.21
N SER A 139 34.67 0.09 2.89
CA SER A 139 35.30 1.25 3.52
C SER A 139 34.86 2.60 2.96
N MET A 140 33.98 2.61 1.97
CA MET A 140 33.55 3.84 1.28
C MET A 140 32.48 4.59 2.08
N ASP A 141 32.54 5.93 2.03
CA ASP A 141 31.50 6.79 2.59
C ASP A 141 30.20 6.65 1.79
N GLY A 142 29.19 6.02 2.38
CA GLY A 142 27.90 5.77 1.76
C GLY A 142 27.18 7.05 1.32
N PHE A 143 27.42 8.20 1.94
CA PHE A 143 26.83 9.48 1.51
C PHE A 143 27.44 10.00 0.20
N ILE A 144 28.75 9.83 0.03
CA ILE A 144 29.42 10.19 -1.22
C ILE A 144 28.89 9.33 -2.37
N LEU A 145 28.72 8.04 -2.11
CA LEU A 145 28.16 7.09 -3.09
C LEU A 145 26.72 7.48 -3.47
N LEU A 146 25.91 7.83 -2.48
CA LEU A 146 24.52 8.23 -2.69
C LEU A 146 24.44 9.52 -3.50
N GLU A 147 25.26 10.52 -3.18
CA GLU A 147 25.36 11.77 -3.92
C GLU A 147 25.78 11.55 -5.38
N ASP A 148 26.72 10.65 -5.65
CA ASP A 148 27.15 10.32 -7.02
C ASP A 148 26.00 9.68 -7.82
N VAL A 149 25.19 8.81 -7.21
CA VAL A 149 24.02 8.21 -7.85
C VAL A 149 22.94 9.26 -8.14
N PHE A 150 22.64 10.17 -7.21
CA PHE A 150 21.68 11.25 -7.46
C PHE A 150 22.19 12.26 -8.51
N THR A 151 23.51 12.54 -8.52
CA THR A 151 24.13 13.33 -9.59
C THR A 151 23.94 12.66 -10.96
N LEU A 152 24.05 11.35 -11.03
CA LEU A 152 23.80 10.59 -12.26
C LEU A 152 22.34 10.72 -12.71
N ILE A 153 21.39 10.60 -11.79
CA ILE A 153 19.96 10.78 -12.07
C ILE A 153 19.69 12.18 -12.63
N ASP A 154 20.26 13.20 -12.02
CA ASP A 154 20.11 14.60 -12.45
C ASP A 154 20.68 14.81 -13.87
N LYS A 155 21.89 14.31 -14.15
CA LYS A 155 22.51 14.36 -15.48
C LYS A 155 21.65 13.66 -16.54
N LEU A 156 20.97 12.56 -16.21
CA LEU A 156 20.06 11.89 -17.13
C LEU A 156 18.82 12.75 -17.43
N GLY A 157 18.30 13.45 -16.43
CA GLY A 157 17.20 14.40 -16.58
C GLY A 157 17.57 15.64 -17.38
N MET A 158 18.74 16.22 -17.14
CA MET A 158 19.27 17.34 -17.93
C MET A 158 19.37 17.01 -19.41
N LYS A 159 19.84 15.79 -19.76
CA LYS A 159 19.98 15.36 -21.16
C LYS A 159 18.62 15.16 -21.86
N ASN A 160 17.55 14.93 -21.13
CA ASN A 160 16.21 14.71 -21.67
C ASN A 160 15.14 15.42 -20.82
N PRO A 161 14.98 16.75 -20.92
CA PRO A 161 14.07 17.52 -20.07
C PRO A 161 12.60 17.08 -20.17
N HIS A 162 12.18 16.59 -21.36
CA HIS A 162 10.82 16.06 -21.57
C HIS A 162 10.60 14.65 -21.00
N LYS A 163 11.68 13.95 -20.62
CA LYS A 163 11.65 12.60 -20.04
C LYS A 163 12.44 12.55 -18.74
N LYS A 164 12.25 13.55 -17.89
CA LYS A 164 12.89 13.60 -16.55
C LYS A 164 12.63 12.28 -15.81
N PRO A 165 13.64 11.68 -15.18
CA PRO A 165 13.43 10.48 -14.34
C PRO A 165 12.43 10.73 -13.21
N ILE A 166 11.74 9.68 -12.81
CA ILE A 166 10.90 9.64 -11.63
C ILE A 166 11.55 8.69 -10.64
N VAL A 167 11.87 9.18 -9.46
CA VAL A 167 12.44 8.39 -8.37
C VAL A 167 11.35 8.14 -7.34
N VAL A 168 10.99 6.89 -7.10
CA VAL A 168 9.98 6.49 -6.13
C VAL A 168 10.68 5.84 -4.94
N LEU A 169 10.61 6.48 -3.79
CA LEU A 169 11.14 5.98 -2.52
C LEU A 169 9.96 5.50 -1.66
N ASP A 170 9.76 4.18 -1.67
CA ASP A 170 8.67 3.54 -0.92
C ASP A 170 9.11 3.26 0.52
N GLU A 171 8.15 3.32 1.45
CA GLU A 171 8.35 3.23 2.90
C GLU A 171 9.40 4.25 3.41
N PHE A 172 9.24 5.51 2.96
CA PHE A 172 10.23 6.57 3.19
C PHE A 172 10.48 6.88 4.67
N GLN A 173 9.57 6.54 5.57
CA GLN A 173 9.79 6.69 7.01
C GLN A 173 11.03 5.91 7.51
N GLU A 174 11.46 4.87 6.80
CA GLU A 174 12.64 4.07 7.17
C GLU A 174 13.96 4.84 7.02
N ILE A 175 13.97 5.99 6.34
CA ILE A 175 15.19 6.80 6.16
C ILE A 175 15.89 7.13 7.48
N ARG A 176 15.14 7.28 8.58
CA ARG A 176 15.68 7.61 9.90
C ARG A 176 16.32 6.43 10.61
N THR A 177 16.01 5.20 10.20
CA THR A 177 16.60 3.98 10.74
C THR A 177 17.93 3.66 10.06
N LEU A 178 18.11 4.10 8.81
CA LEU A 178 19.31 3.82 8.02
C LEU A 178 20.54 4.60 8.50
N ASP A 179 20.37 5.88 8.80
CA ASP A 179 21.39 6.74 9.42
C ASP A 179 20.75 7.99 10.03
N LYS A 180 21.25 8.45 11.18
CA LYS A 180 20.70 9.59 11.93
C LYS A 180 20.71 10.92 11.19
N ASN A 181 21.61 11.09 10.20
CA ASN A 181 21.76 12.33 9.42
C ASN A 181 21.37 12.17 7.95
N LEU A 182 20.86 10.99 7.58
CA LEU A 182 20.54 10.71 6.18
C LEU A 182 19.43 11.64 5.66
N ASP A 183 18.43 11.95 6.48
CA ASP A 183 17.36 12.89 6.14
C ASP A 183 17.90 14.27 5.75
N LYS A 184 18.84 14.83 6.53
CA LYS A 184 19.47 16.14 6.24
C LYS A 184 20.31 16.10 4.98
N LYS A 185 21.16 15.08 4.83
CA LYS A 185 22.06 14.95 3.68
C LYS A 185 21.27 14.68 2.39
N LEU A 186 20.29 13.78 2.43
CA LEU A 186 19.42 13.50 1.28
C LEU A 186 18.64 14.75 0.89
N ARG A 187 18.11 15.51 1.84
CA ARG A 187 17.41 16.77 1.57
C ARG A 187 18.30 17.77 0.84
N SER A 188 19.57 17.91 1.24
CA SER A 188 20.55 18.76 0.58
C SER A 188 20.82 18.31 -0.86
N ILE A 189 21.01 17.00 -1.07
CA ILE A 189 21.19 16.40 -2.40
C ILE A 189 19.99 16.70 -3.28
N LEU A 190 18.77 16.40 -2.82
CA LEU A 190 17.54 16.54 -3.61
C LEU A 190 17.19 18.01 -3.90
N GLN A 191 17.65 18.95 -3.08
CA GLN A 191 17.48 20.39 -3.33
C GLN A 191 18.39 20.90 -4.43
N THR A 192 19.56 20.28 -4.56
CA THR A 192 20.57 20.68 -5.55
C THR A 192 20.25 20.11 -6.94
N TYR A 193 19.71 18.89 -6.98
CA TYR A 193 19.46 18.15 -8.21
C TYR A 193 17.96 18.13 -8.54
N ASN A 194 17.53 18.99 -9.45
CA ASN A 194 16.13 19.27 -9.75
C ASN A 194 15.62 18.75 -11.10
N HIS A 195 16.44 17.96 -11.82
CA HIS A 195 16.05 17.37 -13.11
C HIS A 195 15.41 15.99 -12.99
N ALA A 196 14.81 15.68 -11.82
CA ALA A 196 13.99 14.51 -11.56
C ALA A 196 12.78 14.87 -10.70
N ASN A 197 11.68 14.15 -10.85
CA ASN A 197 10.60 14.19 -9.86
C ASN A 197 10.81 13.10 -8.81
N TYR A 198 10.53 13.44 -7.57
CA TYR A 198 10.61 12.50 -6.46
C TYR A 198 9.20 12.18 -5.94
N ILE A 199 8.95 10.90 -5.68
CA ILE A 199 7.71 10.42 -5.04
C ILE A 199 8.12 9.70 -3.75
N PHE A 200 7.61 10.19 -2.63
CA PHE A 200 7.82 9.62 -1.31
C PHE A 200 6.55 8.92 -0.86
N LEU A 201 6.59 7.60 -0.74
CA LEU A 201 5.47 6.80 -0.25
C LEU A 201 5.74 6.40 1.20
N GLY A 202 4.72 6.46 2.04
CA GLY A 202 4.85 6.00 3.42
C GLY A 202 3.55 5.42 3.97
N SER A 203 3.68 4.36 4.75
CA SER A 203 2.55 3.67 5.36
C SER A 203 2.33 4.04 6.83
N GLN A 204 3.31 4.62 7.49
CA GLN A 204 3.22 5.07 8.88
C GLN A 204 2.95 6.57 8.92
N GLU A 205 1.67 6.94 8.97
CA GLU A 205 1.23 8.34 8.87
C GLU A 205 1.93 9.27 9.86
N SER A 206 2.03 8.87 11.13
CA SER A 206 2.65 9.68 12.18
C SER A 206 4.13 9.97 11.91
N MET A 207 4.87 8.99 11.39
CA MET A 207 6.29 9.16 11.04
C MET A 207 6.45 10.02 9.80
N MET A 208 5.60 9.83 8.79
CA MET A 208 5.60 10.66 7.58
C MET A 208 5.26 12.12 7.89
N GLN A 209 4.27 12.35 8.77
CA GLN A 209 3.95 13.69 9.26
C GLN A 209 5.13 14.32 10.02
N GLU A 210 5.86 13.53 10.80
CA GLU A 210 7.08 14.00 11.46
C GLU A 210 8.18 14.42 10.47
N ILE A 211 8.25 13.76 9.33
CA ILE A 211 9.24 14.06 8.30
C ILE A 211 8.81 15.28 7.47
N PHE A 212 7.55 15.37 7.04
CA PHE A 212 7.13 16.34 6.03
C PHE A 212 6.31 17.53 6.57
N GLU A 213 5.69 17.42 7.76
CA GLU A 213 4.83 18.46 8.32
C GLU A 213 5.43 19.17 9.55
N LYS A 214 6.46 18.62 10.21
CA LYS A 214 7.11 19.30 11.35
C LYS A 214 8.09 20.36 10.87
N LYS A 215 7.95 21.61 11.33
CA LYS A 215 8.80 22.78 10.97
C LYS A 215 10.31 22.55 11.16
N LYS A 216 10.71 21.71 12.13
CA LYS A 216 12.12 21.39 12.40
C LYS A 216 12.69 20.30 11.50
N SER A 217 11.86 19.63 10.69
CA SER A 217 12.32 18.57 9.80
C SER A 217 13.00 19.14 8.56
N PRO A 218 14.09 18.53 8.07
CA PRO A 218 14.72 18.92 6.82
C PRO A 218 13.78 18.87 5.61
N PHE A 219 12.82 17.96 5.61
CA PHE A 219 11.84 17.77 4.53
C PHE A 219 10.54 18.59 4.71
N TYR A 220 10.51 19.52 5.67
CA TYR A 220 9.33 20.37 5.86
C TYR A 220 8.92 21.06 4.54
N HIS A 221 7.69 20.84 4.10
CA HIS A 221 7.12 21.36 2.85
C HIS A 221 7.94 21.08 1.59
N PHE A 222 8.60 19.93 1.51
CA PHE A 222 9.46 19.58 0.36
C PHE A 222 8.67 19.20 -0.91
N GLY A 223 7.41 18.89 -0.83
CA GLY A 223 6.59 18.51 -1.98
C GLY A 223 5.10 18.63 -1.69
N TYR A 224 4.29 18.25 -2.65
CA TYR A 224 2.85 18.20 -2.52
C TYR A 224 2.45 16.98 -1.69
N LEU A 225 1.82 17.23 -0.54
CA LEU A 225 1.35 16.17 0.35
C LEU A 225 -0.06 15.74 -0.06
N MET A 226 -0.21 14.47 -0.37
CA MET A 226 -1.48 13.82 -0.69
C MET A 226 -1.73 12.66 0.27
N LYS A 227 -2.91 12.63 0.88
CA LYS A 227 -3.37 11.50 1.68
C LYS A 227 -4.28 10.62 0.85
N LEU A 228 -3.99 9.32 0.82
CA LEU A 228 -4.81 8.35 0.12
C LEU A 228 -5.72 7.65 1.14
N GLY A 229 -7.00 7.95 1.04
CA GLY A 229 -8.06 7.36 1.88
C GLY A 229 -8.61 6.04 1.33
N LYS A 230 -9.72 5.59 1.89
CA LYS A 230 -10.52 4.49 1.36
C LYS A 230 -11.04 4.82 -0.04
N ILE A 231 -11.47 3.81 -0.79
CA ILE A 231 -12.12 4.03 -2.08
C ILE A 231 -13.56 4.52 -1.81
N PRO A 232 -14.06 5.55 -2.53
CA PRO A 232 -15.44 6.00 -2.42
C PRO A 232 -16.41 4.84 -2.62
N GLN A 233 -17.45 4.79 -1.76
CA GLN A 233 -18.36 3.65 -1.71
C GLN A 233 -19.05 3.39 -3.04
N ASP A 234 -19.54 4.43 -3.72
CA ASP A 234 -20.26 4.28 -4.98
C ASP A 234 -19.38 3.70 -6.08
N ASN A 235 -18.13 4.17 -6.18
CA ASN A 235 -17.19 3.70 -7.19
C ASN A 235 -16.75 2.24 -6.91
N PHE A 236 -16.57 1.91 -5.64
CA PHE A 236 -16.21 0.55 -5.27
C PHE A 236 -17.38 -0.42 -5.44
N TYR A 237 -18.61 0.06 -5.17
CA TYR A 237 -19.84 -0.68 -5.41
C TYR A 237 -20.00 -1.05 -6.90
N GLU A 238 -19.85 -0.08 -7.80
CA GLU A 238 -19.92 -0.33 -9.23
C GLU A 238 -18.85 -1.33 -9.71
N PHE A 239 -17.65 -1.24 -9.17
CA PHE A 239 -16.58 -2.20 -9.46
C PHE A 239 -16.96 -3.63 -9.02
N LEU A 240 -17.48 -3.80 -7.80
CA LEU A 240 -17.90 -5.10 -7.28
C LEU A 240 -19.08 -5.64 -8.08
N LYS A 241 -20.12 -4.81 -8.31
CA LYS A 241 -21.30 -5.17 -9.09
C LYS A 241 -20.90 -5.68 -10.46
N ASN A 242 -20.10 -4.92 -11.21
CA ASN A 242 -19.63 -5.33 -12.53
C ASN A 242 -18.82 -6.63 -12.50
N GLY A 243 -17.98 -6.81 -11.47
CA GLY A 243 -17.26 -8.05 -11.27
C GLY A 243 -18.20 -9.23 -11.07
N PHE A 244 -19.18 -9.16 -10.17
CA PHE A 244 -20.10 -10.26 -9.89
C PHE A 244 -21.08 -10.53 -11.03
N LEU A 245 -21.51 -9.52 -11.80
CA LEU A 245 -22.37 -9.71 -12.99
C LEU A 245 -21.73 -10.61 -14.05
N LEU A 246 -20.42 -10.76 -14.07
CA LEU A 246 -19.74 -11.72 -14.94
C LEU A 246 -20.16 -13.18 -14.65
N LEU A 247 -20.66 -13.48 -13.45
CA LEU A 247 -21.14 -14.81 -13.08
C LEU A 247 -22.54 -15.15 -13.64
N GLY A 248 -23.31 -14.14 -14.08
CA GLY A 248 -24.62 -14.30 -14.70
C GLY A 248 -25.62 -13.27 -14.20
N GLU A 249 -26.71 -13.12 -14.95
CA GLU A 249 -27.79 -12.14 -14.64
C GLU A 249 -28.62 -12.55 -13.41
N ASP A 250 -28.65 -13.83 -13.06
CA ASP A 250 -29.36 -14.34 -11.89
C ASP A 250 -28.62 -14.09 -10.56
N MET A 251 -27.42 -13.49 -10.65
CA MET A 251 -26.61 -13.13 -9.51
C MET A 251 -27.11 -11.85 -8.87
N ASP A 252 -27.46 -11.88 -7.59
CA ASP A 252 -27.75 -10.66 -6.83
C ASP A 252 -26.46 -9.90 -6.51
N ALA A 253 -25.82 -9.40 -7.58
CA ALA A 253 -24.57 -8.66 -7.51
C ALA A 253 -24.70 -7.39 -6.66
N GLU A 254 -25.90 -6.82 -6.57
CA GLU A 254 -26.17 -5.62 -5.78
C GLU A 254 -26.10 -5.90 -4.29
N THR A 255 -26.86 -6.89 -3.82
CA THR A 255 -26.85 -7.27 -2.40
C THR A 255 -25.46 -7.76 -1.96
N ILE A 256 -24.79 -8.58 -2.78
CA ILE A 256 -23.44 -9.06 -2.50
C ILE A 256 -22.45 -7.89 -2.39
N GLY A 257 -22.45 -6.98 -3.37
CA GLY A 257 -21.57 -5.81 -3.35
C GLY A 257 -21.77 -4.93 -2.11
N ARG A 258 -23.04 -4.64 -1.76
CA ARG A 258 -23.38 -3.87 -0.55
C ARG A 258 -22.95 -4.58 0.74
N SER A 259 -23.17 -5.88 0.84
CA SER A 259 -22.78 -6.68 2.01
C SER A 259 -21.26 -6.69 2.21
N ILE A 260 -20.50 -6.87 1.12
CA ILE A 260 -19.04 -6.82 1.16
C ILE A 260 -18.55 -5.43 1.62
N LEU A 261 -19.08 -4.34 1.06
CA LEU A 261 -18.67 -2.97 1.42
C LEU A 261 -19.05 -2.62 2.86
N SER A 262 -20.22 -3.05 3.32
CA SER A 262 -20.68 -2.86 4.69
C SER A 262 -19.74 -3.53 5.69
N PHE A 263 -19.31 -4.76 5.43
CA PHE A 263 -18.40 -5.48 6.31
C PHE A 263 -16.99 -4.90 6.31
N THR A 264 -16.44 -4.58 5.12
CA THR A 264 -15.05 -4.13 4.95
C THR A 264 -14.87 -2.63 5.09
N ASN A 265 -15.97 -1.88 5.22
CA ASN A 265 -15.98 -0.42 5.28
C ASN A 265 -15.13 0.20 4.15
N CYS A 266 -15.28 -0.28 2.92
CA CYS A 266 -14.57 0.18 1.70
C CYS A 266 -13.03 0.14 1.81
N HIS A 267 -12.47 -0.72 2.67
CA HIS A 267 -11.02 -0.88 2.75
C HIS A 267 -10.48 -1.55 1.48
N PRO A 268 -9.56 -0.93 0.71
CA PRO A 268 -9.18 -1.40 -0.62
C PRO A 268 -8.73 -2.86 -0.70
N TYR A 269 -7.93 -3.29 0.25
CA TYR A 269 -7.38 -4.66 0.29
C TYR A 269 -8.44 -5.68 0.72
N TYR A 270 -9.10 -5.45 1.86
CA TYR A 270 -10.02 -6.42 2.44
C TYR A 270 -11.30 -6.56 1.64
N THR A 271 -11.74 -5.51 0.96
CA THR A 271 -12.87 -5.59 0.00
C THR A 271 -12.53 -6.52 -1.16
N GLN A 272 -11.36 -6.38 -1.77
CA GLN A 272 -10.90 -7.27 -2.84
C GLN A 272 -10.71 -8.71 -2.34
N GLN A 273 -10.18 -8.90 -1.13
CA GLN A 273 -9.99 -10.22 -0.53
C GLN A 273 -11.33 -10.93 -0.28
N LEU A 274 -12.31 -10.23 0.29
CA LEU A 274 -13.64 -10.79 0.54
C LEU A 274 -14.38 -11.07 -0.77
N ALA A 275 -14.30 -10.15 -1.73
CA ALA A 275 -14.90 -10.33 -3.05
C ALA A 275 -14.30 -11.55 -3.78
N TYR A 276 -12.97 -11.71 -3.70
CA TYR A 276 -12.28 -12.88 -4.27
C TYR A 276 -12.76 -14.20 -3.66
N GLN A 277 -12.89 -14.27 -2.34
CA GLN A 277 -13.37 -15.47 -1.66
C GLN A 277 -14.84 -15.74 -1.97
N THR A 278 -15.69 -14.71 -1.94
CA THR A 278 -17.11 -14.81 -2.30
C THR A 278 -17.29 -15.32 -3.73
N TRP A 279 -16.50 -14.83 -4.69
CA TRP A 279 -16.50 -15.33 -6.05
C TRP A 279 -16.15 -16.80 -6.14
N ASN A 280 -15.09 -17.26 -5.43
CA ASN A 280 -14.67 -18.65 -5.45
C ASN A 280 -15.70 -19.56 -4.81
N ASN A 281 -16.33 -19.13 -3.72
CA ASN A 281 -17.39 -19.88 -3.04
C ASN A 281 -18.59 -20.08 -3.97
N TRP A 282 -19.00 -19.02 -4.67
CA TRP A 282 -20.05 -19.13 -5.69
C TRP A 282 -19.66 -20.13 -6.79
N LYS A 283 -18.42 -20.02 -7.29
CA LYS A 283 -17.93 -20.88 -8.37
C LYS A 283 -17.93 -22.36 -8.00
N GLN A 284 -17.70 -22.67 -6.73
CA GLN A 284 -17.66 -24.06 -6.21
C GLN A 284 -19.06 -24.58 -5.87
N ASN A 285 -19.86 -23.77 -5.18
CA ASN A 285 -21.07 -24.22 -4.49
C ASN A 285 -22.36 -23.63 -5.07
N GLY A 286 -22.26 -22.65 -6.00
CA GLY A 286 -23.41 -21.90 -6.52
C GLY A 286 -23.84 -20.77 -5.59
N TYR A 287 -24.99 -20.15 -5.89
CA TYR A 287 -25.56 -19.06 -5.10
C TYR A 287 -26.13 -19.56 -3.77
N SER A 288 -25.97 -18.78 -2.74
CA SER A 288 -26.62 -18.94 -1.44
C SER A 288 -26.81 -17.56 -0.81
N ASP A 289 -27.91 -17.35 -0.10
CA ASP A 289 -28.16 -16.12 0.66
C ASP A 289 -27.11 -15.84 1.74
N THR A 290 -26.39 -16.88 2.17
CA THR A 290 -25.30 -16.79 3.15
C THR A 290 -23.92 -16.69 2.50
N LEU A 291 -23.82 -16.51 1.20
CA LEU A 291 -22.57 -16.60 0.44
C LEU A 291 -21.46 -15.68 0.99
N VAL A 292 -21.79 -14.43 1.28
CA VAL A 292 -20.83 -13.44 1.83
C VAL A 292 -20.47 -13.79 3.27
N GLU A 293 -21.45 -14.17 4.10
CA GLU A 293 -21.19 -14.52 5.51
C GLU A 293 -20.34 -15.81 5.64
N THR A 294 -20.55 -16.75 4.73
CA THR A 294 -19.69 -17.95 4.62
C THR A 294 -18.25 -17.54 4.31
N ALA A 295 -18.04 -16.66 3.33
CA ALA A 295 -16.71 -16.16 2.98
C ALA A 295 -16.04 -15.38 4.13
N ILE A 296 -16.80 -14.57 4.88
CA ILE A 296 -16.32 -13.89 6.10
C ILE A 296 -15.85 -14.89 7.14
N THR A 297 -16.67 -15.91 7.40
CA THR A 297 -16.38 -16.95 8.39
C THR A 297 -15.12 -17.73 8.01
N GLU A 298 -14.99 -18.13 6.75
CA GLU A 298 -13.82 -18.86 6.25
C GLU A 298 -12.55 -18.03 6.37
N LEU A 299 -12.57 -16.76 5.93
CA LEU A 299 -11.41 -15.87 6.02
C LEU A 299 -11.03 -15.55 7.47
N THR A 300 -12.01 -15.39 8.36
CA THR A 300 -11.76 -15.21 9.78
C THR A 300 -11.12 -16.47 10.40
N HIS A 301 -11.61 -17.65 10.03
CA HIS A 301 -11.11 -18.92 10.56
C HIS A 301 -9.69 -19.26 10.07
N VAL A 302 -9.37 -18.97 8.82
CA VAL A 302 -8.01 -19.16 8.26
C VAL A 302 -6.97 -18.43 9.10
N HIS A 303 -7.30 -17.28 9.67
CA HIS A 303 -6.41 -16.45 10.49
C HIS A 303 -6.58 -16.67 12.02
N ASP A 304 -7.38 -17.64 12.47
CA ASP A 304 -7.70 -17.83 13.89
C ASP A 304 -6.42 -17.93 14.77
N MET A 305 -5.46 -18.78 14.38
CA MET A 305 -4.22 -18.93 15.13
C MET A 305 -3.33 -17.67 15.13
N ASP A 306 -3.30 -16.95 14.03
CA ASP A 306 -2.52 -15.72 13.91
C ASP A 306 -3.15 -14.60 14.76
N TYR A 307 -4.47 -14.50 14.75
CA TYR A 307 -5.20 -13.55 15.60
C TYR A 307 -5.08 -13.90 17.09
N GLU A 308 -5.06 -15.18 17.45
CA GLU A 308 -4.82 -15.60 18.84
C GLU A 308 -3.42 -15.21 19.31
N ARG A 309 -2.40 -15.45 18.49
CA ARG A 309 -1.02 -15.00 18.77
C ARG A 309 -0.94 -13.51 18.89
N LEU A 310 -1.51 -12.78 17.92
CA LEU A 310 -1.56 -11.32 17.93
C LEU A 310 -2.26 -10.80 19.19
N TRP A 311 -3.42 -11.36 19.55
CA TRP A 311 -4.16 -11.00 20.74
C TRP A 311 -3.33 -11.17 22.00
N SER A 312 -2.50 -12.19 22.07
CA SER A 312 -1.63 -12.45 23.22
C SER A 312 -0.57 -11.37 23.45
N THR A 313 -0.16 -10.67 22.38
CA THR A 313 0.86 -9.60 22.45
C THR A 313 0.33 -8.29 23.04
N PHE A 314 -0.98 -8.06 22.99
CA PHE A 314 -1.58 -6.83 23.50
C PHE A 314 -1.65 -6.82 25.04
N ASN A 315 -1.36 -5.66 25.62
CA ASN A 315 -1.59 -5.45 27.04
C ASN A 315 -3.08 -5.31 27.37
N LYS A 316 -3.43 -5.31 28.67
CA LYS A 316 -4.82 -5.26 29.12
C LYS A 316 -5.59 -4.04 28.59
N THR A 317 -4.96 -2.86 28.54
CA THR A 317 -5.59 -1.63 28.07
C THR A 317 -5.83 -1.68 26.56
N ASP A 318 -4.87 -2.18 25.79
CA ASP A 318 -5.03 -2.33 24.34
C ASP A 318 -6.18 -3.28 23.99
N LYS A 319 -6.29 -4.41 24.70
CA LYS A 319 -7.41 -5.35 24.56
C LYS A 319 -8.76 -4.71 24.83
N LYS A 320 -8.86 -3.91 25.91
CA LYS A 320 -10.08 -3.16 26.26
C LYS A 320 -10.45 -2.16 25.16
N VAL A 321 -9.48 -1.40 24.64
CA VAL A 321 -9.70 -0.43 23.55
C VAL A 321 -10.14 -1.15 22.28
N LEU A 322 -9.49 -2.24 21.90
CA LEU A 322 -9.87 -3.03 20.71
C LEU A 322 -11.29 -3.58 20.82
N ILE A 323 -11.68 -4.15 21.99
CA ILE A 323 -13.05 -4.58 22.23
C ILE A 323 -14.03 -3.40 22.12
N GLY A 324 -13.73 -2.26 22.74
CA GLY A 324 -14.60 -1.09 22.66
C GLY A 324 -14.80 -0.54 21.25
N LEU A 325 -13.79 -0.66 20.40
CA LEU A 325 -13.90 -0.27 18.99
C LEU A 325 -14.80 -1.22 18.19
N THR A 326 -14.88 -2.52 18.53
CA THR A 326 -15.81 -3.45 17.88
C THR A 326 -17.25 -3.16 18.25
N MET A 327 -17.51 -2.70 19.48
CA MET A 327 -18.85 -2.35 19.98
C MET A 327 -19.42 -1.07 19.38
N GLN A 328 -18.66 -0.29 18.63
CA GLN A 328 -19.05 1.00 18.02
C GLN A 328 -19.66 2.01 19.00
N MET A 329 -19.20 2.04 20.23
CA MET A 329 -19.75 2.84 21.33
C MET A 329 -19.34 4.32 21.29
N GLY A 330 -19.20 4.92 20.10
CA GLY A 330 -18.83 6.33 19.92
C GLY A 330 -17.33 6.59 19.99
N THR A 331 -16.95 7.81 20.35
CA THR A 331 -15.53 8.17 20.39
C THR A 331 -14.81 7.51 21.57
N PRO A 332 -13.62 6.95 21.39
CA PRO A 332 -12.87 6.24 22.44
C PRO A 332 -12.49 7.08 23.67
N SER A 333 -12.65 8.40 23.60
CA SER A 333 -12.47 9.31 24.74
C SER A 333 -13.77 9.67 25.45
N SER A 334 -14.92 9.20 24.95
CA SER A 334 -16.23 9.49 25.55
C SER A 334 -16.45 8.71 26.84
N LEU A 335 -17.20 9.29 27.77
CA LEU A 335 -17.53 8.63 29.02
C LEU A 335 -18.25 7.27 28.83
N PRO A 336 -19.24 7.15 27.92
CA PRO A 336 -19.87 5.85 27.65
C PRO A 336 -18.89 4.78 27.19
N PHE A 337 -17.96 5.13 26.28
CA PHE A 337 -16.93 4.19 25.83
C PHE A 337 -16.03 3.73 26.98
N LEU A 338 -15.50 4.68 27.76
CA LEU A 338 -14.59 4.39 28.87
C LEU A 338 -15.24 3.50 29.93
N GLN A 339 -16.50 3.78 30.28
CA GLN A 339 -17.27 2.96 31.22
C GLN A 339 -17.53 1.54 30.70
N ALA A 340 -17.91 1.41 29.41
CA ALA A 340 -18.20 0.11 28.81
C ALA A 340 -16.98 -0.81 28.79
N VAL A 341 -15.78 -0.28 28.57
CA VAL A 341 -14.55 -1.07 28.52
C VAL A 341 -13.77 -1.06 29.83
N GLY A 342 -14.24 -0.33 30.85
CA GLY A 342 -13.60 -0.23 32.17
C GLY A 342 -12.20 0.40 32.11
N ILE A 343 -12.08 1.54 31.43
CA ILE A 343 -10.87 2.37 31.38
C ILE A 343 -11.12 3.65 32.21
N ASP A 344 -10.22 3.96 33.14
CA ASP A 344 -10.43 5.00 34.13
C ASP A 344 -10.24 6.42 33.58
N SER A 345 -9.50 6.60 32.48
CA SER A 345 -9.22 7.96 31.97
C SER A 345 -9.12 8.03 30.45
N PRO A 346 -9.54 9.16 29.85
CA PRO A 346 -9.35 9.42 28.41
C PRO A 346 -7.89 9.38 27.96
N SER A 347 -6.96 9.82 28.80
CA SER A 347 -5.53 9.83 28.49
C SER A 347 -4.96 8.42 28.33
N THR A 348 -5.44 7.47 29.15
CA THR A 348 -5.07 6.05 29.04
C THR A 348 -5.58 5.44 27.73
N ALA A 349 -6.84 5.69 27.38
CA ALA A 349 -7.40 5.26 26.10
C ALA A 349 -6.64 5.87 24.91
N PHE A 350 -6.35 7.17 24.96
CA PHE A 350 -5.61 7.86 23.89
C PHE A 350 -4.18 7.31 23.72
N SER A 351 -3.49 7.01 24.81
CA SER A 351 -2.14 6.42 24.77
C SER A 351 -2.15 5.03 24.13
N SER A 352 -3.17 4.24 24.41
CA SER A 352 -3.41 2.94 23.76
C SER A 352 -3.70 3.10 22.27
N LEU A 353 -4.63 3.97 21.89
CA LEU A 353 -4.95 4.26 20.50
C LEU A 353 -3.74 4.74 19.70
N LYS A 354 -2.91 5.61 20.29
CA LYS A 354 -1.69 6.08 19.66
C LYS A 354 -0.73 4.93 19.38
N ARG A 355 -0.53 4.03 20.35
CA ARG A 355 0.33 2.84 20.20
C ARG A 355 -0.23 1.87 19.14
N LEU A 356 -1.51 1.54 19.22
CA LEU A 356 -2.18 0.67 18.25
C LEU A 356 -2.15 1.26 16.83
N GLY A 357 -2.32 2.58 16.70
CA GLY A 357 -2.21 3.28 15.42
C GLY A 357 -0.78 3.28 14.87
N GLN A 358 0.24 3.45 15.72
CA GLN A 358 1.64 3.36 15.31
C GLN A 358 2.01 1.95 14.83
N GLN A 359 1.38 0.93 15.40
CA GLN A 359 1.57 -0.47 15.01
C GLN A 359 0.71 -0.87 13.78
N GLY A 360 -0.23 -0.01 13.36
CA GLY A 360 -1.09 -0.25 12.20
C GLY A 360 -2.31 -1.12 12.48
N TYR A 361 -2.69 -1.36 13.73
CA TYR A 361 -3.89 -2.14 14.07
C TYR A 361 -5.16 -1.29 14.09
N VAL A 362 -5.00 -0.01 14.35
CA VAL A 362 -6.08 0.97 14.37
C VAL A 362 -5.75 2.09 13.39
N ILE A 363 -6.70 2.46 12.58
CA ILE A 363 -6.62 3.59 11.66
C ILE A 363 -7.57 4.70 12.09
N ARG A 364 -7.26 5.93 11.68
CA ARG A 364 -8.09 7.11 11.95
C ARG A 364 -8.57 7.71 10.63
N ASN A 365 -9.86 7.54 10.35
CA ASN A 365 -10.55 8.24 9.27
C ASN A 365 -11.50 9.28 9.86
N GLU A 366 -12.80 9.12 9.72
CA GLU A 366 -13.83 9.91 10.42
C GLU A 366 -13.87 9.62 11.93
N GLY A 367 -13.39 8.43 12.32
CA GLY A 367 -13.23 7.97 13.70
C GLY A 367 -12.04 7.02 13.82
N TYR A 368 -11.95 6.33 14.96
CA TYR A 368 -11.00 5.24 15.15
C TYR A 368 -11.67 3.91 14.80
N GLU A 369 -11.02 3.10 14.00
CA GLU A 369 -11.50 1.78 13.61
C GLU A 369 -10.35 0.78 13.53
N LEU A 370 -10.64 -0.52 13.68
CA LEU A 370 -9.66 -1.56 13.40
C LEU A 370 -9.38 -1.58 11.89
N ASP A 371 -8.11 -1.66 11.53
CA ASP A 371 -7.68 -1.73 10.11
C ASP A 371 -8.17 -3.01 9.45
N ASP A 372 -8.10 -4.14 10.16
CA ASP A 372 -8.50 -5.46 9.66
C ASP A 372 -9.94 -5.81 10.08
N PRO A 373 -10.91 -5.89 9.15
CA PRO A 373 -12.29 -6.22 9.45
C PRO A 373 -12.47 -7.70 9.87
N PHE A 374 -11.60 -8.62 9.45
CA PHE A 374 -11.64 -10.00 9.87
C PHE A 374 -11.12 -10.16 11.30
N PHE A 375 -10.11 -9.38 11.70
CA PHE A 375 -9.68 -9.31 13.08
C PHE A 375 -10.75 -8.70 13.97
N ARG A 376 -11.47 -7.68 13.50
CA ARG A 376 -12.66 -7.15 14.18
C ARG A 376 -13.69 -8.25 14.41
N ARG A 377 -14.07 -8.99 13.36
CA ARG A 377 -15.03 -10.10 13.46
C ARG A 377 -14.56 -11.19 14.41
N TRP A 378 -13.27 -11.51 14.39
CA TRP A 378 -12.67 -12.48 15.31
C TRP A 378 -12.81 -12.04 16.78
N ILE A 379 -12.59 -10.76 17.10
CA ILE A 379 -12.79 -10.21 18.45
C ILE A 379 -14.25 -10.33 18.85
N GLU A 380 -15.19 -9.94 18.00
CA GLU A 380 -16.63 -10.05 18.23
C GLU A 380 -17.04 -11.48 18.62
N VAL A 381 -16.59 -12.47 17.87
CA VAL A 381 -16.95 -13.88 18.08
C VAL A 381 -16.24 -14.49 19.28
N LYS A 382 -14.94 -14.26 19.44
CA LYS A 382 -14.10 -14.97 20.41
C LYS A 382 -13.97 -14.27 21.76
N ARG A 383 -14.18 -12.94 21.82
CA ARG A 383 -13.91 -12.14 23.02
C ARG A 383 -15.15 -11.42 23.57
N GLU A 384 -16.18 -11.23 22.77
CA GLU A 384 -17.46 -10.65 23.20
C GLU A 384 -18.56 -11.71 23.34
N GLY A 385 -18.36 -12.92 22.84
CA GLY A 385 -19.35 -14.02 22.90
C GLY A 385 -20.57 -13.79 22.01
N ARG A 386 -20.42 -13.06 20.92
CA ARG A 386 -21.50 -12.73 19.96
C ARG A 386 -21.36 -13.50 18.65
#